data_5e6b0d544b1aab5ee5fd1897e0929860
#
_entry.id   5e6b0d544b1aab5ee5fd1897e0929860
#
_cell.length_a   1.000
_cell.length_b   1.000
_cell.length_c   1.000
_cell.angle_alpha   90.00
_cell.angle_beta   90.00
_cell.angle_gamma   90.00
#
_symmetry.space_group_name_H-M   'P 1'
#
loop_
_entity.id
_entity.type
_entity.pdbx_description
1 polymer ?
#
loop_
_entity_poly.entity_id
_entity_poly.type
_entity_poly.pdbx_seq_one_letter_code
_entity_poly.pdbx_strand_id
1 'polypeptide(L)'
;MRVAGVGRRCVDTTAERDAGTAVVREGATLAVGRDVDAPAERTATALRDTQRWPEWSPSVRGVESTDRYVETGTTGRVRVACRWVPFRVTAATRLRWDWRVAGVPATGHRIDRYPGESGRCRAAIEVPLVAAPYVPVCRRALDRFAALVEGAE
;
A
#
# COMPACT_ATOMS: atom_id res chain seq x y z
N MET A 1 15.23 -42.17 -33.24
CA MET A 1 14.55 -41.95 -31.99
C MET A 1 14.86 -40.55 -31.51
N ARG A 2 13.98 -39.60 -31.78
CA ARG A 2 14.19 -38.20 -31.46
C ARG A 2 13.32 -37.84 -30.28
N VAL A 3 13.94 -37.46 -29.17
CA VAL A 3 13.25 -36.96 -27.98
C VAL A 3 12.91 -35.49 -28.23
N ALA A 4 11.63 -35.19 -28.24
CA ALA A 4 11.13 -33.85 -28.41
C ALA A 4 11.46 -33.01 -27.17
N GLY A 5 12.13 -31.90 -27.39
CA GLY A 5 12.45 -30.91 -26.38
C GLY A 5 11.18 -30.24 -25.87
N VAL A 6 11.01 -30.30 -24.56
CA VAL A 6 9.99 -29.55 -23.84
C VAL A 6 10.38 -28.07 -23.92
N GLY A 7 9.67 -27.35 -24.76
CA GLY A 7 9.78 -25.89 -24.82
C GLY A 7 9.36 -25.28 -23.49
N ARG A 8 10.30 -24.75 -22.76
CA ARG A 8 10.02 -23.83 -21.66
C ARG A 8 9.39 -22.61 -22.27
N ARG A 9 8.10 -22.43 -22.04
CA ARG A 9 7.48 -21.13 -22.27
C ARG A 9 8.12 -20.16 -21.29
N CYS A 10 8.96 -19.29 -21.81
CA CYS A 10 9.27 -18.06 -21.14
C CYS A 10 7.94 -17.34 -20.96
N VAL A 11 7.50 -17.22 -19.72
CA VAL A 11 6.48 -16.25 -19.38
C VAL A 11 7.14 -14.91 -19.61
N ASP A 12 6.80 -14.29 -20.71
CA ASP A 12 7.16 -12.90 -20.99
C ASP A 12 6.47 -12.05 -19.91
N THR A 13 7.22 -11.81 -18.85
CA THR A 13 6.88 -10.77 -17.90
C THR A 13 7.32 -9.46 -18.54
N THR A 14 6.54 -9.02 -19.51
CA THR A 14 6.56 -7.61 -19.88
C THR A 14 5.92 -6.84 -18.73
N ALA A 15 6.67 -6.77 -17.63
CA ALA A 15 6.44 -5.74 -16.65
C ALA A 15 6.82 -4.43 -17.35
N GLU A 16 5.85 -3.74 -17.89
CA GLU A 16 5.98 -2.33 -18.16
C GLU A 16 6.51 -1.71 -16.88
N ARG A 17 7.78 -1.37 -16.90
CA ARG A 17 8.42 -0.62 -15.83
C ARG A 17 7.97 0.83 -15.96
N ASP A 18 6.71 1.05 -15.65
CA ASP A 18 6.22 2.36 -15.35
C ASP A 18 6.82 2.75 -13.99
N ALA A 19 7.71 3.70 -14.03
CA ALA A 19 8.41 4.38 -12.94
C ALA A 19 8.18 3.81 -11.51
N GLY A 20 8.67 2.59 -11.26
CA GLY A 20 8.87 2.12 -9.88
C GLY A 20 7.69 1.43 -9.19
N THR A 21 6.52 1.29 -9.80
CA THR A 21 5.39 0.58 -9.20
C THR A 21 5.21 -0.82 -9.81
N ALA A 22 5.23 -1.85 -8.96
CA ALA A 22 5.02 -3.23 -9.37
C ALA A 22 3.79 -3.83 -8.67
N VAL A 23 3.10 -4.73 -9.36
CA VAL A 23 1.96 -5.50 -8.81
C VAL A 23 2.34 -6.96 -8.80
N VAL A 24 2.24 -7.60 -7.63
CA VAL A 24 2.56 -9.01 -7.43
C VAL A 24 1.37 -9.68 -6.76
N ARG A 25 1.00 -10.86 -7.26
CA ARG A 25 -0.02 -11.68 -6.60
C ARG A 25 0.60 -12.45 -5.44
N GLU A 26 0.03 -12.30 -4.26
CA GLU A 26 0.39 -13.01 -3.04
C GLU A 26 -0.86 -13.72 -2.49
N GLY A 27 -1.04 -15.00 -2.83
CA GLY A 27 -2.22 -15.77 -2.43
C GLY A 27 -3.51 -15.15 -2.96
N ALA A 28 -4.41 -14.75 -2.05
CA ALA A 28 -5.70 -14.13 -2.35
C ALA A 28 -5.65 -12.60 -2.42
N THR A 29 -4.47 -12.01 -2.42
CA THR A 29 -4.25 -10.57 -2.49
C THR A 29 -3.33 -10.17 -3.64
N LEU A 30 -3.45 -8.91 -4.07
CA LEU A 30 -2.51 -8.26 -4.96
C LEU A 30 -1.71 -7.25 -4.14
N ALA A 31 -0.41 -7.41 -4.09
CA ALA A 31 0.48 -6.43 -3.48
C ALA A 31 0.92 -5.41 -4.53
N VAL A 32 0.46 -4.18 -4.37
CA VAL A 32 0.89 -3.04 -5.18
C VAL A 32 2.02 -2.35 -4.42
N GLY A 33 3.22 -2.38 -4.95
CA GLY A 33 4.40 -1.86 -4.26
C GLY A 33 5.15 -0.82 -5.06
N ARG A 34 5.82 0.08 -4.34
CA ARG A 34 6.69 1.11 -4.90
C ARG A 34 7.90 1.34 -4.01
N ASP A 35 9.06 1.52 -4.62
CA ASP A 35 10.27 1.94 -3.92
C ASP A 35 10.16 3.40 -3.49
N VAL A 36 10.66 3.67 -2.29
CA VAL A 36 10.69 4.99 -1.67
C VAL A 36 12.11 5.31 -1.25
N ASP A 37 12.65 6.43 -1.73
CA ASP A 37 13.98 6.92 -1.36
C ASP A 37 13.96 7.64 -0.01
N ALA A 38 13.68 6.86 1.01
CA ALA A 38 13.66 7.31 2.41
C ALA A 38 13.84 6.11 3.34
N PRO A 39 14.34 6.32 4.58
CA PRO A 39 14.45 5.25 5.56
C PRO A 39 13.08 4.62 5.89
N ALA A 40 13.07 3.30 6.14
CA ALA A 40 11.85 2.57 6.43
C ALA A 40 11.08 3.14 7.63
N GLU A 41 11.76 3.54 8.69
CA GLU A 41 11.13 4.10 9.89
C GLU A 41 10.39 5.42 9.61
N ARG A 42 11.00 6.32 8.86
CA ARG A 42 10.39 7.60 8.48
C ARG A 42 9.19 7.37 7.55
N THR A 43 9.33 6.46 6.62
CA THR A 43 8.28 6.09 5.67
C THR A 43 7.10 5.42 6.39
N ALA A 44 7.38 4.51 7.32
CA ALA A 44 6.35 3.85 8.13
C ALA A 44 5.58 4.84 9.02
N THR A 45 6.27 5.80 9.63
CA THR A 45 5.65 6.85 10.43
C THR A 45 4.69 7.69 9.58
N ALA A 46 5.10 8.09 8.38
CA ALA A 46 4.24 8.83 7.45
C ALA A 46 3.01 8.01 7.00
N LEU A 47 3.18 6.71 6.78
CA LEU A 47 2.08 5.82 6.38
C LEU A 47 1.01 5.68 7.50
N ARG A 48 1.43 5.74 8.74
CA ARG A 48 0.56 5.63 9.91
C ARG A 48 -0.08 6.95 10.34
N ASP A 49 0.39 8.06 9.82
CA ASP A 49 -0.12 9.40 10.18
C ASP A 49 -1.46 9.66 9.49
N THR A 50 -2.54 9.53 10.26
CA THR A 50 -3.90 9.71 9.74
C THR A 50 -4.16 11.12 9.21
N GLN A 51 -3.49 12.13 9.73
CA GLN A 51 -3.63 13.51 9.26
C GLN A 51 -3.06 13.72 7.85
N ARG A 52 -2.19 12.84 7.41
CA ARG A 52 -1.58 12.89 6.07
C ARG A 52 -2.31 12.03 5.03
N TRP A 53 -3.23 11.18 5.44
CA TRP A 53 -3.95 10.30 4.51
C TRP A 53 -4.60 11.04 3.34
N PRO A 54 -5.27 12.18 3.51
CA PRO A 54 -5.84 12.92 2.38
C PRO A 54 -4.80 13.44 1.39
N GLU A 55 -3.55 13.61 1.82
CA GLU A 55 -2.49 14.14 0.96
C GLU A 55 -2.02 13.12 -0.08
N TRP A 56 -2.04 11.83 0.27
CA TRP A 56 -1.57 10.79 -0.65
C TRP A 56 -2.65 9.82 -1.13
N SER A 57 -3.74 9.64 -0.42
CA SER A 57 -4.82 8.74 -0.83
C SER A 57 -5.87 9.46 -1.67
N PRO A 58 -6.03 9.13 -2.96
CA PRO A 58 -7.01 9.80 -3.83
C PRO A 58 -8.46 9.59 -3.40
N SER A 59 -8.76 8.48 -2.73
CA SER A 59 -10.10 8.13 -2.28
C SER A 59 -10.48 8.73 -0.93
N VAL A 60 -9.51 9.19 -0.13
CA VAL A 60 -9.74 9.75 1.21
C VAL A 60 -9.63 11.27 1.14
N ARG A 61 -10.75 11.94 1.37
CA ARG A 61 -10.83 13.42 1.34
C ARG A 61 -10.79 14.06 2.71
N GLY A 62 -10.96 13.28 3.76
CA GLY A 62 -10.90 13.74 5.14
C GLY A 62 -10.83 12.57 6.09
N VAL A 63 -10.31 12.80 7.27
CA VAL A 63 -10.13 11.78 8.32
C VAL A 63 -10.47 12.39 9.67
N GLU A 64 -11.24 11.67 10.46
CA GLU A 64 -11.38 11.87 11.89
C GLU A 64 -10.99 10.55 12.58
N SER A 65 -10.03 10.59 13.47
CA SER A 65 -9.46 9.40 14.10
C SER A 65 -9.25 9.62 15.60
N THR A 66 -9.41 8.54 16.38
CA THR A 66 -9.10 8.55 17.81
C THR A 66 -7.61 8.73 18.08
N ASP A 67 -6.75 8.30 17.14
CA ASP A 67 -5.30 8.43 17.24
C ASP A 67 -4.75 9.11 15.99
N ARG A 68 -3.74 9.94 16.14
CA ARG A 68 -3.03 10.51 14.99
C ARG A 68 -2.27 9.43 14.23
N TYR A 69 -1.50 8.62 14.94
CA TYR A 69 -0.76 7.48 14.39
C TYR A 69 -1.52 6.20 14.68
N VAL A 70 -1.82 5.41 13.66
CA VAL A 70 -2.63 4.21 13.82
C VAL A 70 -1.96 3.18 14.74
N GLU A 71 -2.81 2.60 15.58
CA GLU A 71 -2.50 1.48 16.46
C GLU A 71 -3.60 0.42 16.33
N THR A 72 -3.35 -0.78 16.82
CA THR A 72 -4.41 -1.79 16.89
C THR A 72 -5.56 -1.25 17.73
N GLY A 73 -6.77 -1.24 17.15
CA GLY A 73 -7.98 -0.73 17.80
C GLY A 73 -8.30 0.73 17.51
N THR A 74 -7.44 1.47 16.82
CA THR A 74 -7.77 2.84 16.37
C THR A 74 -9.06 2.83 15.55
N THR A 75 -9.96 3.74 15.90
CA THR A 75 -11.24 3.92 15.20
C THR A 75 -11.39 5.34 14.72
N GLY A 76 -12.31 5.52 13.79
CA GLY A 76 -12.62 6.83 13.25
C GLY A 76 -13.53 6.73 12.04
N ARG A 77 -13.50 7.76 11.24
CA ARG A 77 -14.19 7.79 9.95
C ARG A 77 -13.36 8.49 8.90
N VAL A 78 -13.48 8.01 7.68
CA VAL A 78 -12.90 8.61 6.49
C VAL A 78 -13.98 9.16 5.60
N ARG A 79 -13.71 10.30 4.97
CA ARG A 79 -14.59 10.86 3.96
C ARG A 79 -14.19 10.32 2.59
N VAL A 80 -15.07 9.51 2.02
CA VAL A 80 -14.93 8.95 0.68
C VAL A 80 -16.02 9.55 -0.19
N ALA A 81 -15.62 10.25 -1.24
CA ALA A 81 -16.52 11.10 -2.02
C ALA A 81 -17.26 12.10 -1.10
N CYS A 82 -18.58 12.05 -1.00
CA CYS A 82 -19.39 12.94 -0.18
C CYS A 82 -19.85 12.31 1.15
N ARG A 83 -19.34 11.12 1.48
CA ARG A 83 -19.84 10.36 2.64
C ARG A 83 -18.73 10.08 3.65
N TRP A 84 -19.08 10.20 4.92
CA TRP A 84 -18.26 9.71 6.02
C TRP A 84 -18.51 8.22 6.25
N VAL A 85 -17.46 7.43 6.27
CA VAL A 85 -17.51 5.98 6.42
C VAL A 85 -16.67 5.57 7.63
N PRO A 86 -17.21 4.77 8.56
CA PRO A 86 -16.46 4.35 9.74
C PRO A 86 -15.35 3.38 9.38
N PHE A 87 -14.24 3.46 10.10
CA PHE A 87 -13.14 2.51 10.01
C PHE A 87 -12.68 2.04 11.38
N ARG A 88 -12.02 0.89 11.38
CA ARG A 88 -11.32 0.34 12.54
C ARG A 88 -10.02 -0.32 12.09
N VAL A 89 -8.92 0.02 12.73
CA VAL A 89 -7.62 -0.66 12.54
C VAL A 89 -7.65 -1.97 13.32
N THR A 90 -7.57 -3.08 12.61
CA THR A 90 -7.66 -4.43 13.20
C THR A 90 -6.34 -4.95 13.70
N ALA A 91 -5.25 -4.56 13.06
CA ALA A 91 -3.89 -4.90 13.46
C ALA A 91 -2.93 -3.81 13.02
N ALA A 92 -2.00 -3.44 13.86
CA ALA A 92 -0.96 -2.48 13.54
C ALA A 92 0.35 -2.84 14.24
N THR A 93 1.43 -2.77 13.47
CA THR A 93 2.81 -2.81 13.94
C THR A 93 3.51 -1.54 13.46
N ARG A 94 4.82 -1.41 13.73
CA ARG A 94 5.59 -0.24 13.23
C ARG A 94 5.63 -0.14 11.71
N LEU A 95 5.59 -1.29 11.01
CA LEU A 95 5.81 -1.38 9.57
C LEU A 95 4.58 -1.84 8.79
N ARG A 96 3.48 -2.16 9.46
CA ARG A 96 2.28 -2.71 8.83
C ARG A 96 1.02 -2.35 9.59
N TRP A 97 -0.08 -2.09 8.87
CA TRP A 97 -1.41 -2.02 9.46
C TRP A 97 -2.50 -2.44 8.49
N ASP A 98 -3.54 -3.04 9.04
CA ASP A 98 -4.73 -3.51 8.35
C ASP A 98 -5.96 -2.88 8.97
N TRP A 99 -6.99 -2.68 8.18
CA TRP A 99 -8.21 -2.06 8.65
C TRP A 99 -9.48 -2.68 8.06
N ARG A 100 -10.59 -2.36 8.71
CA ARG A 100 -11.94 -2.54 8.20
C ARG A 100 -12.55 -1.19 7.92
N VAL A 101 -13.24 -1.07 6.79
CA VAL A 101 -13.97 0.12 6.39
C VAL A 101 -15.43 -0.28 6.19
N ALA A 102 -16.35 0.40 6.88
CA ALA A 102 -17.77 0.02 6.92
C ALA A 102 -17.99 -1.45 7.34
N GLY A 103 -17.16 -1.95 8.25
CA GLY A 103 -17.22 -3.33 8.74
C GLY A 103 -16.67 -4.40 7.79
N VAL A 104 -16.13 -4.02 6.63
CA VAL A 104 -15.59 -4.92 5.63
C VAL A 104 -14.06 -4.86 5.65
N PRO A 105 -13.34 -6.00 5.63
CA PRO A 105 -11.90 -5.99 5.46
C PRO A 105 -11.51 -5.23 4.20
N ALA A 106 -10.62 -4.27 4.35
CA ALA A 106 -10.17 -3.41 3.27
C ALA A 106 -8.70 -3.69 2.92
N THR A 107 -7.96 -2.67 2.52
CA THR A 107 -6.55 -2.82 2.12
C THR A 107 -5.62 -3.04 3.31
N GLY A 108 -4.54 -3.79 3.10
CA GLY A 108 -3.39 -3.81 4.00
C GLY A 108 -2.34 -2.81 3.56
N HIS A 109 -1.54 -2.31 4.49
CA HIS A 109 -0.49 -1.32 4.23
C HIS A 109 0.79 -1.76 4.93
N ARG A 110 1.89 -1.80 4.21
CA ARG A 110 3.17 -2.24 4.78
C ARG A 110 4.37 -1.49 4.21
N ILE A 111 5.43 -1.47 5.00
CA ILE A 111 6.75 -1.03 4.58
C ILE A 111 7.70 -2.23 4.66
N ASP A 112 8.32 -2.56 3.54
CA ASP A 112 9.32 -3.61 3.46
C ASP A 112 10.72 -2.99 3.44
N ARG A 113 11.62 -3.53 4.24
CA ARG A 113 13.03 -3.13 4.28
C ARG A 113 13.81 -3.86 3.21
N TYR A 114 14.79 -3.20 2.65
CA TYR A 114 15.79 -3.86 1.82
C TYR A 114 17.02 -4.25 2.68
N PRO A 115 17.42 -5.53 2.66
CA PRO A 115 18.62 -5.95 3.38
C PRO A 115 19.85 -5.14 2.95
N GLY A 116 20.58 -4.59 3.93
CA GLY A 116 21.78 -3.80 3.69
C GLY A 116 21.56 -2.37 3.18
N GLU A 117 20.32 -1.94 2.98
CA GLU A 117 19.98 -0.58 2.54
C GLU A 117 19.16 0.15 3.61
N SER A 118 19.73 1.18 4.23
CA SER A 118 19.07 1.94 5.28
C SER A 118 18.37 3.21 4.77
N GLY A 119 18.71 3.67 3.59
CA GLY A 119 18.17 4.91 2.99
C GLY A 119 17.01 4.70 2.03
N ARG A 120 16.58 3.45 1.82
CA ARG A 120 15.54 3.08 0.87
C ARG A 120 14.66 1.96 1.44
N CYS A 121 13.41 1.96 1.07
CA CYS A 121 12.44 0.92 1.44
C CYS A 121 11.40 0.75 0.34
N ARG A 122 10.48 -0.18 0.54
CA ARG A 122 9.36 -0.42 -0.34
C ARG A 122 8.05 -0.24 0.40
N ALA A 123 7.20 0.65 -0.08
CA ALA A 123 5.83 0.77 0.39
C ALA A 123 4.90 -0.12 -0.44
N ALA A 124 4.01 -0.84 0.21
CA ALA A 124 3.06 -1.72 -0.48
C ALA A 124 1.65 -1.60 0.10
N ILE A 125 0.67 -1.66 -0.79
CA ILE A 125 -0.75 -1.77 -0.46
C ILE A 125 -1.22 -3.14 -0.91
N GLU A 126 -1.79 -3.91 -0.01
CA GLU A 126 -2.37 -5.23 -0.29
C GLU A 126 -3.85 -5.08 -0.59
N VAL A 127 -4.26 -5.53 -1.76
CA VAL A 127 -5.63 -5.42 -2.26
C VAL A 127 -6.22 -6.82 -2.39
N PRO A 128 -7.38 -7.12 -1.78
CA PRO A 128 -8.06 -8.39 -2.02
C PRO A 128 -8.35 -8.59 -3.52
N LEU A 129 -8.22 -9.82 -4.02
CA LEU A 129 -8.46 -10.11 -5.44
C LEU A 129 -9.83 -9.64 -5.93
N VAL A 130 -10.86 -9.72 -5.08
CA VAL A 130 -12.22 -9.23 -5.40
C VAL A 130 -12.26 -7.71 -5.63
N ALA A 131 -11.28 -6.98 -5.11
CA ALA A 131 -11.13 -5.53 -5.27
C ALA A 131 -10.04 -5.15 -6.29
N ALA A 132 -9.65 -6.06 -7.18
CA ALA A 132 -8.63 -5.82 -8.20
C ALA A 132 -8.85 -4.53 -9.04
N PRO A 133 -10.08 -4.10 -9.35
CA PRO A 133 -10.34 -2.82 -10.03
C PRO A 133 -9.85 -1.59 -9.25
N TYR A 134 -9.56 -1.73 -7.96
CA TYR A 134 -9.02 -0.65 -7.12
C TYR A 134 -7.49 -0.47 -7.26
N VAL A 135 -6.80 -1.39 -7.92
CA VAL A 135 -5.33 -1.34 -8.12
C VAL A 135 -4.84 -0.03 -8.74
N PRO A 136 -5.48 0.56 -9.77
CA PRO A 136 -5.03 1.85 -10.31
C PRO A 136 -5.07 2.99 -9.29
N VAL A 137 -6.04 2.98 -8.39
CA VAL A 137 -6.14 3.95 -7.28
C VAL A 137 -4.97 3.75 -6.30
N CYS A 138 -4.63 2.50 -5.98
CA CYS A 138 -3.49 2.17 -5.11
C CYS A 138 -2.16 2.60 -5.72
N ARG A 139 -1.97 2.43 -7.02
CA ARG A 139 -0.78 2.92 -7.73
C ARG A 139 -0.63 4.44 -7.59
N ARG A 140 -1.71 5.16 -7.82
CA ARG A 140 -1.72 6.62 -7.69
C ARG A 140 -1.47 7.07 -6.24
N ALA A 141 -2.05 6.36 -5.28
CA ALA A 141 -1.81 6.60 -3.86
C ALA A 141 -0.33 6.43 -3.50
N LEU A 142 0.30 5.36 -3.96
CA LEU A 142 1.72 5.11 -3.71
C LEU A 142 2.63 6.12 -4.40
N ASP A 143 2.31 6.57 -5.60
CA ASP A 143 3.06 7.62 -6.28
C ASP A 143 3.04 8.92 -5.49
N ARG A 144 1.88 9.32 -5.00
CA ARG A 144 1.72 10.51 -4.15
C ARG A 144 2.40 10.34 -2.80
N PHE A 145 2.27 9.16 -2.21
CA PHE A 145 2.91 8.84 -0.93
C PHE A 145 4.43 8.91 -1.02
N ALA A 146 5.01 8.28 -2.05
CA ALA A 146 6.45 8.35 -2.27
C ALA A 146 6.93 9.80 -2.46
N ALA A 147 6.25 10.58 -3.28
CA ALA A 147 6.59 11.99 -3.47
C ALA A 147 6.50 12.79 -2.18
N LEU A 148 5.49 12.53 -1.36
CA LEU A 148 5.30 13.18 -0.06
C LEU A 148 6.46 12.88 0.90
N VAL A 149 6.86 11.62 1.02
CA VAL A 149 7.92 11.18 1.93
C VAL A 149 9.30 11.63 1.44
N GLU A 150 9.57 11.52 0.14
CA GLU A 150 10.84 11.91 -0.47
C GLU A 150 11.04 13.42 -0.49
N GLY A 151 9.97 14.19 -0.58
CA GLY A 151 10.00 15.65 -0.55
C GLY A 151 10.04 16.27 0.85
N ALA A 152 9.82 15.47 1.89
CA ALA A 152 9.85 15.92 3.28
C ALA A 152 11.29 15.84 3.82
N GLU A 153 11.99 16.92 3.75
CA GLU A 153 13.26 17.13 4.49
C GLU A 153 13.00 17.78 5.85
#